data_8dbac63254c628075a6da50dbaaf74c3
#
_entry.id   8dbac63254c628075a6da50dbaaf74c3
#
_cell.length_a   1.000
_cell.length_b   1.000
_cell.length_c   1.000
_cell.angle_alpha   90.00
_cell.angle_beta   90.00
_cell.angle_gamma   90.00
#
_symmetry.space_group_name_H-M   'P 1'
#
loop_
_entity.id
_entity.type
_entity.pdbx_description
1 polymer ?
#
loop_
_entity_poly.entity_id
_entity_poly.type
_entity_poly.pdbx_seq_one_letter_code
_entity_poly.pdbx_strand_id
1 'polypeptide(L)'
;MTRREIWDTVYGAAAAAYEPREARAVAALVCEDRLGLRFTDVIVEPDAPCPLRDDLQRLAFEIGSYRPAQYIAGFCRFCGRKFSLEEGVLIPRPETEELVRTIVERHRSDSGLRILDIGTGSGCIAVTLAAELPDARVTAVDISDTALRIARRNAERLRQTVRFERRDILTGPPEGEFDLIVSNPPYVTESEKRQ
;
A
#
# COMPACT_ATOMS: atom_id res chain seq x y z
N MET A 1 0.46 25.51 15.46
CA MET A 1 -0.94 25.03 15.53
C MET A 1 -1.07 24.00 16.62
N THR A 2 -2.24 23.91 17.24
CA THR A 2 -2.55 22.85 18.18
C THR A 2 -2.95 21.57 17.47
N ARG A 3 -2.93 20.44 18.20
CA ARG A 3 -3.37 19.14 17.65
C ARG A 3 -4.83 19.18 17.18
N ARG A 4 -5.70 19.88 17.91
CA ARG A 4 -7.12 20.08 17.56
C ARG A 4 -7.27 20.88 16.28
N GLU A 5 -6.58 22.01 16.13
CA GLU A 5 -6.66 22.86 14.92
C GLU A 5 -6.25 22.08 13.67
N ILE A 6 -5.21 21.24 13.76
CA ILE A 6 -4.77 20.38 12.65
C ILE A 6 -5.83 19.35 12.32
N TRP A 7 -6.34 18.64 13.33
CA TRP A 7 -7.41 17.66 13.14
C TRP A 7 -8.66 18.27 12.52
N ASP A 8 -9.14 19.38 13.07
CA ASP A 8 -10.37 20.03 12.61
C ASP A 8 -10.25 20.52 11.16
N THR A 9 -9.06 20.99 10.76
CA THR A 9 -8.79 21.37 9.36
C THR A 9 -8.84 20.15 8.43
N VAL A 10 -8.17 19.06 8.77
CA VAL A 10 -8.14 17.83 7.95
C VAL A 10 -9.52 17.17 7.92
N TYR A 11 -10.18 17.07 9.07
CA TYR A 11 -11.54 16.52 9.16
C TYR A 11 -12.56 17.37 8.42
N GLY A 12 -12.50 18.70 8.54
CA GLY A 12 -13.37 19.62 7.81
C GLY A 12 -13.27 19.45 6.29
N ALA A 13 -12.05 19.30 5.77
CA ALA A 13 -11.82 19.03 4.35
C ALA A 13 -12.41 17.67 3.94
N ALA A 14 -12.23 16.64 4.77
CA ALA A 14 -12.80 15.32 4.52
C ALA A 14 -14.34 15.33 4.61
N ALA A 15 -14.92 16.01 5.59
CA ALA A 15 -16.37 16.11 5.78
C ALA A 15 -17.09 16.88 4.65
N ALA A 16 -16.37 17.71 3.90
CA ALA A 16 -16.90 18.37 2.71
C ALA A 16 -16.98 17.44 1.48
N ALA A 17 -16.21 16.33 1.47
CA ALA A 17 -16.09 15.44 0.32
C ALA A 17 -16.67 14.03 0.56
N TYR A 18 -16.73 13.58 1.81
CA TYR A 18 -17.09 12.21 2.17
C TYR A 18 -18.22 12.17 3.21
N GLU A 19 -18.93 11.05 3.28
CA GLU A 19 -19.88 10.78 4.35
C GLU A 19 -19.20 10.79 5.74
N PRO A 20 -19.90 11.14 6.83
CA PRO A 20 -19.27 11.38 8.15
C PRO A 20 -18.37 10.25 8.67
N ARG A 21 -18.75 8.99 8.44
CA ARG A 21 -17.96 7.82 8.85
C ARG A 21 -16.67 7.72 8.05
N GLU A 22 -16.77 7.91 6.75
CA GLU A 22 -15.63 7.85 5.82
C GLU A 22 -14.72 9.07 6.03
N ALA A 23 -15.27 10.26 6.17
CA ALA A 23 -14.53 11.49 6.48
C ALA A 23 -13.64 11.33 7.71
N ARG A 24 -14.16 10.71 8.77
CA ARG A 24 -13.37 10.43 9.97
C ARG A 24 -12.24 9.45 9.70
N ALA A 25 -12.48 8.41 8.92
CA ALA A 25 -11.47 7.41 8.57
C ALA A 25 -10.36 8.02 7.69
N VAL A 26 -10.72 8.84 6.71
CA VAL A 26 -9.78 9.59 5.86
C VAL A 26 -8.94 10.55 6.70
N ALA A 27 -9.57 11.34 7.57
CA ALA A 27 -8.86 12.27 8.45
C ALA A 27 -7.90 11.54 9.39
N ALA A 28 -8.33 10.44 10.00
CA ALA A 28 -7.48 9.64 10.89
C ALA A 28 -6.25 9.07 10.14
N LEU A 29 -6.47 8.52 8.95
CA LEU A 29 -5.40 7.95 8.11
C LEU A 29 -4.37 9.03 7.72
N VAL A 30 -4.83 10.17 7.22
CA VAL A 30 -3.94 11.26 6.78
C VAL A 30 -3.20 11.88 7.96
N CYS A 31 -3.89 12.15 9.07
CA CYS A 31 -3.27 12.70 10.27
C CYS A 31 -2.21 11.74 10.83
N GLU A 32 -2.50 10.45 10.97
CA GLU A 32 -1.56 9.48 11.53
C GLU A 32 -0.37 9.24 10.60
N ASP A 33 -0.64 8.97 9.33
CA ASP A 33 0.39 8.50 8.40
C ASP A 33 1.22 9.64 7.79
N ARG A 34 0.60 10.81 7.56
CA ARG A 34 1.27 11.94 6.93
C ARG A 34 1.80 12.95 7.93
N LEU A 35 1.02 13.25 8.98
CA LEU A 35 1.35 14.28 9.95
C LEU A 35 1.92 13.72 11.26
N GLY A 36 1.81 12.41 11.49
CA GLY A 36 2.26 11.75 12.72
C GLY A 36 1.37 12.09 13.94
N LEU A 37 0.13 12.49 13.69
CA LEU A 37 -0.86 12.89 14.69
C LEU A 37 -1.94 11.82 14.82
N ARG A 38 -1.92 11.03 15.89
CA ARG A 38 -2.98 10.06 16.17
C ARG A 38 -4.21 10.75 16.75
N PHE A 39 -5.39 10.25 16.43
CA PHE A 39 -6.64 10.79 16.98
C PHE A 39 -6.68 10.73 18.53
N THR A 40 -6.08 9.71 19.13
CA THR A 40 -5.93 9.61 20.59
C THR A 40 -5.16 10.79 21.17
N ASP A 41 -4.14 11.28 20.49
CA ASP A 41 -3.32 12.41 20.95
C ASP A 41 -4.12 13.73 20.91
N VAL A 42 -5.08 13.84 19.96
CA VAL A 42 -6.03 14.97 19.89
C VAL A 42 -7.02 14.97 21.03
N ILE A 43 -7.47 13.77 21.47
CA ILE A 43 -8.42 13.64 22.59
C ILE A 43 -7.72 13.95 23.93
N VAL A 44 -6.54 13.42 24.15
CA VAL A 44 -5.84 13.50 25.44
C VAL A 44 -5.26 14.89 25.66
N GLU A 45 -4.64 15.48 24.65
CA GLU A 45 -3.99 16.79 24.76
C GLU A 45 -4.30 17.65 23.52
N PRO A 46 -5.57 18.14 23.39
CA PRO A 46 -6.02 18.85 22.20
C PRO A 46 -5.26 20.16 21.92
N ASP A 47 -4.89 20.86 22.99
CA ASP A 47 -4.25 22.19 22.89
C ASP A 47 -2.71 22.12 22.84
N ALA A 48 -2.15 20.89 22.91
CA ALA A 48 -0.71 20.73 22.79
C ALA A 48 -0.22 21.16 21.40
N PRO A 49 0.94 21.85 21.32
CA PRO A 49 1.51 22.25 20.05
C PRO A 49 1.94 21.03 19.24
N CYS A 50 1.62 21.06 17.95
CA CYS A 50 2.03 20.02 17.01
C CYS A 50 2.77 20.68 15.84
N PRO A 51 4.07 20.36 15.65
CA PRO A 51 4.82 20.90 14.51
C PRO A 51 4.27 20.28 13.23
N LEU A 52 3.87 21.13 12.29
CA LEU A 52 3.44 20.69 10.97
C LEU A 52 4.64 20.13 10.20
N ARG A 53 4.45 18.93 9.65
CA ARG A 53 5.44 18.26 8.80
C ARG A 53 5.13 18.39 7.31
N ASP A 54 3.98 19.00 6.99
CA ASP A 54 3.49 19.17 5.61
C ASP A 54 2.64 20.45 5.49
N ASP A 55 2.34 20.85 4.27
CA ASP A 55 1.44 21.95 3.96
C ASP A 55 -0.01 21.50 4.20
N LEU A 56 -0.62 21.98 5.27
CA LEU A 56 -1.96 21.62 5.69
C LEU A 56 -3.04 22.09 4.69
N GLN A 57 -2.82 23.23 4.03
CA GLN A 57 -3.78 23.74 3.04
C GLN A 57 -3.74 22.87 1.78
N ARG A 58 -2.56 22.45 1.36
CA ARG A 58 -2.41 21.52 0.25
C ARG A 58 -3.06 20.16 0.56
N LEU A 59 -2.84 19.61 1.75
CA LEU A 59 -3.47 18.37 2.18
C LEU A 59 -5.00 18.48 2.20
N ALA A 60 -5.55 19.58 2.72
CA ALA A 60 -6.98 19.83 2.71
C ALA A 60 -7.56 19.89 1.29
N PHE A 61 -6.84 20.53 0.36
CA PHE A 61 -7.22 20.56 -1.06
C PHE A 61 -7.18 19.16 -1.70
N GLU A 62 -6.11 18.38 -1.47
CA GLU A 62 -5.98 17.02 -2.00
C GLU A 62 -7.12 16.10 -1.50
N ILE A 63 -7.49 16.21 -0.22
CA ILE A 63 -8.62 15.47 0.37
C ILE A 63 -9.94 15.88 -0.28
N GLY A 64 -10.19 17.19 -0.42
CA GLY A 64 -11.42 17.72 -1.03
C GLY A 64 -11.55 17.41 -2.54
N SER A 65 -10.46 17.05 -3.22
CA SER A 65 -10.47 16.64 -4.63
C SER A 65 -10.73 15.16 -4.88
N TYR A 66 -11.20 14.41 -3.89
CA TYR A 66 -11.47 12.95 -3.97
C TYR A 66 -10.26 12.10 -4.34
N ARG A 67 -9.05 12.61 -4.11
CA ARG A 67 -7.85 11.80 -4.27
C ARG A 67 -7.86 10.69 -3.24
N PRO A 68 -7.59 9.42 -3.60
CA PRO A 68 -7.60 8.32 -2.65
C PRO A 68 -6.71 8.61 -1.43
N ALA A 69 -7.27 8.43 -0.24
CA ALA A 69 -6.61 8.78 1.02
C ALA A 69 -5.26 8.07 1.21
N GLN A 70 -5.12 6.85 0.66
CA GLN A 70 -3.88 6.07 0.70
C GLN A 70 -2.75 6.73 -0.12
N TYR A 71 -3.07 7.38 -1.26
CA TYR A 71 -2.07 8.13 -2.01
C TYR A 71 -1.69 9.43 -1.32
N ILE A 72 -2.65 10.10 -0.66
CA ILE A 72 -2.39 11.29 0.16
C ILE A 72 -1.50 10.92 1.36
N ALA A 73 -1.83 9.82 2.05
CA ALA A 73 -1.06 9.30 3.16
C ALA A 73 0.33 8.77 2.74
N GLY A 74 0.46 8.33 1.48
CA GLY A 74 1.68 7.71 0.94
C GLY A 74 1.87 6.26 1.39
N PHE A 75 0.84 5.65 2.01
CA PHE A 75 0.89 4.31 2.57
C PHE A 75 -0.45 3.60 2.52
N CYS A 76 -0.39 2.27 2.55
CA CYS A 76 -1.53 1.41 2.84
C CYS A 76 -1.14 0.32 3.84
N ARG A 77 -2.14 -0.30 4.48
CA ARG A 77 -1.95 -1.50 5.31
C ARG A 77 -2.31 -2.72 4.49
N PHE A 78 -1.52 -3.78 4.62
CA PHE A 78 -1.77 -5.05 3.97
C PHE A 78 -1.19 -6.18 4.84
N CYS A 79 -1.99 -7.17 5.19
CA CYS A 79 -1.64 -8.26 6.10
C CYS A 79 -0.90 -7.78 7.37
N GLY A 80 -1.43 -6.72 8.02
CA GLY A 80 -0.88 -6.14 9.23
C GLY A 80 0.41 -5.33 9.05
N ARG A 81 0.94 -5.20 7.81
CA ARG A 81 2.15 -4.46 7.48
C ARG A 81 1.82 -3.14 6.79
N LYS A 82 2.66 -2.14 6.99
CA LYS A 82 2.53 -0.83 6.33
C LYS A 82 3.37 -0.83 5.06
N PHE A 83 2.76 -0.59 3.90
CA PHE A 83 3.41 -0.50 2.59
C PHE A 83 3.40 0.93 2.07
N SER A 84 4.56 1.41 1.62
CA SER A 84 4.65 2.67 0.88
C SER A 84 3.87 2.55 -0.42
N LEU A 85 3.18 3.63 -0.79
CA LEU A 85 2.33 3.69 -1.97
C LEU A 85 2.49 5.04 -2.65
N GLU A 86 2.47 5.03 -3.98
CA GLU A 86 2.51 6.23 -4.82
C GLU A 86 1.52 6.05 -5.98
N GLU A 87 1.10 7.15 -6.59
CA GLU A 87 0.27 7.09 -7.80
C GLU A 87 0.92 6.27 -8.90
N GLY A 88 0.09 5.58 -9.68
CA GLY A 88 0.53 4.64 -10.71
C GLY A 88 0.76 3.21 -10.21
N VAL A 89 0.57 2.94 -8.91
CA VAL A 89 0.61 1.60 -8.34
C VAL A 89 -0.73 1.31 -7.66
N LEU A 90 -1.35 0.19 -8.00
CA LEU A 90 -2.66 -0.20 -7.47
C LEU A 90 -2.66 -0.22 -5.93
N ILE A 91 -3.68 0.40 -5.35
CA ILE A 91 -3.95 0.28 -3.90
C ILE A 91 -4.35 -1.17 -3.61
N PRO A 92 -3.62 -1.91 -2.77
CA PRO A 92 -3.96 -3.29 -2.42
C PRO A 92 -5.39 -3.41 -1.90
N ARG A 93 -6.09 -4.44 -2.35
CA ARG A 93 -7.48 -4.70 -1.97
C ARG A 93 -7.55 -5.72 -0.84
N PRO A 94 -8.58 -5.64 0.05
CA PRO A 94 -8.76 -6.62 1.13
C PRO A 94 -8.84 -8.07 0.66
N GLU A 95 -9.45 -8.31 -0.50
CA GLU A 95 -9.58 -9.64 -1.11
C GLU A 95 -8.21 -10.26 -1.44
N THR A 96 -7.23 -9.41 -1.75
CA THR A 96 -5.86 -9.86 -2.00
C THR A 96 -5.18 -10.36 -0.72
N GLU A 97 -5.58 -9.86 0.47
CA GLU A 97 -5.10 -10.40 1.75
C GLU A 97 -5.58 -11.84 1.97
N GLU A 98 -6.83 -12.17 1.56
CA GLU A 98 -7.37 -13.53 1.68
C GLU A 98 -6.59 -14.50 0.79
N LEU A 99 -6.24 -14.08 -0.43
CA LEU A 99 -5.39 -14.87 -1.32
C LEU A 99 -4.04 -15.18 -0.65
N VAL A 100 -3.38 -14.16 -0.09
CA VAL A 100 -2.07 -14.35 0.57
C VAL A 100 -2.20 -15.26 1.80
N ARG A 101 -3.22 -15.08 2.64
CA ARG A 101 -3.47 -15.94 3.79
C ARG A 101 -3.68 -17.40 3.37
N THR A 102 -4.47 -17.64 2.32
CA THR A 102 -4.70 -18.99 1.78
C THR A 102 -3.40 -19.64 1.29
N ILE A 103 -2.54 -18.89 0.61
CA ILE A 103 -1.22 -19.38 0.17
C ILE A 103 -0.37 -19.76 1.39
N VAL A 104 -0.26 -18.87 2.37
CA VAL A 104 0.52 -19.10 3.58
C VAL A 104 0.03 -20.31 4.36
N GLU A 105 -1.27 -20.47 4.56
CA GLU A 105 -1.87 -21.61 5.24
C GLU A 105 -1.55 -22.94 4.57
N ARG A 106 -1.62 -22.98 3.23
CA ARG A 106 -1.36 -24.19 2.45
C ARG A 106 0.09 -24.60 2.40
N HIS A 107 1.00 -23.64 2.42
CA HIS A 107 2.43 -23.84 2.16
C HIS A 107 3.33 -23.58 3.37
N ARG A 108 2.75 -23.42 4.57
CA ARG A 108 3.51 -23.13 5.81
C ARG A 108 4.55 -24.20 6.16
N SER A 109 4.31 -25.45 5.77
CA SER A 109 5.21 -26.59 6.03
C SER A 109 6.17 -26.87 4.87
N ASP A 110 6.04 -26.18 3.75
CA ASP A 110 6.87 -26.44 2.58
C ASP A 110 8.20 -25.70 2.72
N SER A 111 9.30 -26.38 2.47
CA SER A 111 10.63 -25.77 2.47
C SER A 111 11.12 -25.50 1.04
N GLY A 112 11.79 -24.36 0.85
CA GLY A 112 12.43 -24.03 -0.41
C GLY A 112 11.48 -23.69 -1.56
N LEU A 113 10.22 -23.37 -1.27
CA LEU A 113 9.18 -23.03 -2.25
C LEU A 113 9.64 -21.87 -3.14
N ARG A 114 9.55 -22.04 -4.46
CA ARG A 114 9.87 -21.01 -5.46
C ARG A 114 8.58 -20.32 -5.89
N ILE A 115 8.44 -19.04 -5.56
CA ILE A 115 7.22 -18.27 -5.79
C ILE A 115 7.49 -17.20 -6.83
N LEU A 116 6.57 -17.05 -7.79
CA LEU A 116 6.53 -15.94 -8.74
C LEU A 116 5.29 -15.07 -8.50
N ASP A 117 5.51 -13.78 -8.22
CA ASP A 117 4.48 -12.74 -8.16
C ASP A 117 4.51 -11.92 -9.46
N ILE A 118 3.42 -11.98 -10.25
CA ILE A 118 3.31 -11.30 -11.55
C ILE A 118 2.45 -10.05 -11.40
N GLY A 119 3.01 -8.90 -11.83
CA GLY A 119 2.37 -7.60 -11.65
C GLY A 119 2.42 -7.16 -10.19
N THR A 120 3.61 -7.22 -9.60
CA THR A 120 3.81 -7.08 -8.14
C THR A 120 3.36 -5.73 -7.57
N GLY A 121 3.29 -4.68 -8.38
CA GLY A 121 2.84 -3.35 -7.95
C GLY A 121 3.68 -2.81 -6.79
N SER A 122 3.05 -2.59 -5.64
CA SER A 122 3.73 -2.15 -4.41
C SER A 122 4.60 -3.23 -3.75
N GLY A 123 4.60 -4.46 -4.27
CA GLY A 123 5.26 -5.60 -3.67
C GLY A 123 4.49 -6.24 -2.50
N CYS A 124 3.24 -5.85 -2.28
CA CYS A 124 2.50 -6.28 -1.08
C CYS A 124 2.33 -7.80 -1.00
N ILE A 125 2.09 -8.50 -2.10
CA ILE A 125 2.00 -9.96 -2.15
C ILE A 125 3.39 -10.57 -1.92
N ALA A 126 4.36 -10.26 -2.79
CA ALA A 126 5.70 -10.83 -2.77
C ALA A 126 6.40 -10.65 -1.42
N VAL A 127 6.38 -9.42 -0.89
CA VAL A 127 7.05 -9.09 0.39
C VAL A 127 6.34 -9.75 1.58
N THR A 128 5.00 -9.86 1.54
CA THR A 128 4.27 -10.56 2.59
C THR A 128 4.54 -12.06 2.55
N LEU A 129 4.56 -12.68 1.35
CA LEU A 129 4.89 -14.10 1.21
C LEU A 129 6.32 -14.40 1.69
N ALA A 130 7.29 -13.53 1.35
CA ALA A 130 8.66 -13.67 1.86
C ALA A 130 8.75 -13.55 3.40
N ALA A 131 7.88 -12.74 4.02
CA ALA A 131 7.84 -12.59 5.47
C ALA A 131 7.17 -13.76 6.20
N GLU A 132 6.12 -14.35 5.59
CA GLU A 132 5.34 -15.43 6.20
C GLU A 132 5.91 -16.83 5.90
N LEU A 133 6.69 -16.96 4.83
CA LEU A 133 7.31 -18.21 4.37
C LEU A 133 8.84 -17.99 4.25
N PRO A 134 9.57 -17.97 5.37
CA PRO A 134 10.98 -17.54 5.41
C PRO A 134 11.93 -18.41 4.58
N ASP A 135 11.56 -19.67 4.31
CA ASP A 135 12.37 -20.58 3.47
C ASP A 135 12.01 -20.47 1.98
N ALA A 136 11.01 -19.67 1.61
CA ALA A 136 10.62 -19.49 0.22
C ALA A 136 11.58 -18.54 -0.51
N ARG A 137 11.75 -18.80 -1.81
CA ARG A 137 12.47 -17.94 -2.75
C ARG A 137 11.46 -17.19 -3.60
N VAL A 138 11.25 -15.91 -3.29
CA VAL A 138 10.25 -15.09 -3.97
C VAL A 138 10.89 -14.26 -5.08
N THR A 139 10.37 -14.42 -6.30
CA THR A 139 10.65 -13.56 -7.46
C THR A 139 9.40 -12.75 -7.76
N ALA A 140 9.55 -11.46 -8.00
CA ALA A 140 8.46 -10.55 -8.29
C ALA A 140 8.77 -9.79 -9.59
N VAL A 141 7.81 -9.75 -10.49
CA VAL A 141 7.97 -9.09 -11.80
C VAL A 141 6.90 -8.01 -11.98
N ASP A 142 7.30 -6.94 -12.66
CA ASP A 142 6.40 -5.88 -13.11
C ASP A 142 6.96 -5.24 -14.38
N ILE A 143 6.10 -4.67 -15.21
CA ILE A 143 6.51 -3.90 -16.38
C ILE A 143 6.91 -2.47 -15.99
N SER A 144 6.38 -1.96 -14.89
CA SER A 144 6.54 -0.59 -14.40
C SER A 144 7.78 -0.44 -13.52
N ASP A 145 8.73 0.40 -13.95
CA ASP A 145 9.89 0.77 -13.12
C ASP A 145 9.47 1.48 -11.82
N THR A 146 8.38 2.25 -11.85
CA THR A 146 7.81 2.90 -10.66
C THR A 146 7.33 1.87 -9.65
N ALA A 147 6.57 0.86 -10.09
CA ALA A 147 6.13 -0.24 -9.24
C ALA A 147 7.31 -0.96 -8.59
N LEU A 148 8.28 -1.36 -9.38
CA LEU A 148 9.48 -2.06 -8.89
C LEU A 148 10.30 -1.23 -7.91
N ARG A 149 10.41 0.08 -8.12
CA ARG A 149 11.09 0.99 -7.17
C ARG A 149 10.37 1.01 -5.82
N ILE A 150 9.04 1.09 -5.83
CA ILE A 150 8.22 1.07 -4.62
C ILE A 150 8.30 -0.29 -3.92
N ALA A 151 8.20 -1.39 -4.68
CA ALA A 151 8.30 -2.74 -4.17
C ALA A 151 9.65 -3.02 -3.49
N ARG A 152 10.77 -2.61 -4.10
CA ARG A 152 12.11 -2.71 -3.49
C ARG A 152 12.20 -1.92 -2.19
N ARG A 153 11.73 -0.65 -2.17
CA ARG A 153 11.71 0.17 -0.96
C ARG A 153 10.87 -0.48 0.16
N ASN A 154 9.76 -1.13 -0.19
CA ASN A 154 8.94 -1.85 0.77
C ASN A 154 9.64 -3.11 1.30
N ALA A 155 10.30 -3.89 0.45
CA ALA A 155 11.07 -5.05 0.84
C ALA A 155 12.23 -4.67 1.79
N GLU A 156 13.00 -3.63 1.46
CA GLU A 156 14.08 -3.12 2.30
C GLU A 156 13.56 -2.67 3.67
N ARG A 157 12.49 -1.86 3.70
CA ARG A 157 11.90 -1.36 4.94
C ARG A 157 11.37 -2.46 5.83
N LEU A 158 10.79 -3.52 5.23
CA LEU A 158 10.26 -4.68 5.94
C LEU A 158 11.32 -5.78 6.14
N ARG A 159 12.57 -5.54 5.71
CA ARG A 159 13.71 -6.47 5.84
C ARG A 159 13.45 -7.83 5.22
N GLN A 160 12.81 -7.84 4.04
CA GLN A 160 12.52 -9.06 3.30
C GLN A 160 13.38 -9.16 2.04
N THR A 161 13.79 -10.38 1.72
CA THR A 161 14.54 -10.67 0.50
C THR A 161 13.60 -11.13 -0.59
N VAL A 162 13.49 -10.33 -1.66
CA VAL A 162 12.68 -10.62 -2.86
C VAL A 162 13.51 -10.27 -4.08
N ARG A 163 13.54 -11.14 -5.08
CA ARG A 163 14.17 -10.87 -6.38
C ARG A 163 13.19 -10.10 -7.25
N PHE A 164 13.51 -8.85 -7.59
CA PHE A 164 12.68 -8.00 -8.43
C PHE A 164 13.25 -7.87 -9.83
N GLU A 165 12.45 -8.18 -10.86
CA GLU A 165 12.82 -8.06 -12.26
C GLU A 165 11.81 -7.20 -13.03
N ARG A 166 12.31 -6.31 -13.90
CA ARG A 166 11.45 -5.65 -14.88
C ARG A 166 11.18 -6.61 -16.02
N ARG A 167 9.91 -6.95 -16.20
CA ARG A 167 9.50 -7.90 -17.24
C ARG A 167 8.07 -7.68 -17.68
N ASP A 168 7.89 -7.70 -19.00
CA ASP A 168 6.57 -7.89 -19.59
C ASP A 168 6.31 -9.40 -19.67
N ILE A 169 5.40 -9.89 -18.85
CA ILE A 169 5.07 -11.31 -18.77
C ILE A 169 4.48 -11.86 -20.08
N LEU A 170 3.91 -11.00 -20.92
CA LEU A 170 3.35 -11.39 -22.21
C LEU A 170 4.45 -11.69 -23.24
N THR A 171 5.68 -11.20 -23.02
CA THR A 171 6.83 -11.49 -23.90
C THR A 171 7.61 -12.74 -23.47
N GLY A 172 7.33 -13.25 -22.27
CA GLY A 172 7.90 -14.49 -21.75
C GLY A 172 8.10 -14.45 -20.22
N PRO A 173 8.12 -15.64 -19.58
CA PRO A 173 8.33 -15.74 -18.15
C PRO A 173 9.77 -15.36 -17.76
N PRO A 174 10.02 -15.02 -16.49
CA PRO A 174 11.39 -14.94 -15.97
C PRO A 174 12.07 -16.32 -16.01
N GLU A 175 13.41 -16.31 -16.00
CA GLU A 175 14.18 -17.55 -15.98
C GLU A 175 13.98 -18.31 -14.67
N GLY A 176 13.88 -19.63 -14.79
CA GLY A 176 13.74 -20.56 -13.67
C GLY A 176 12.43 -21.31 -13.69
N GLU A 177 12.26 -22.15 -12.69
CA GLU A 177 11.04 -22.91 -12.44
C GLU A 177 10.38 -22.39 -11.17
N PHE A 178 9.06 -22.36 -11.12
CA PHE A 178 8.29 -21.89 -9.98
C PHE A 178 7.29 -22.97 -9.56
N ASP A 179 7.19 -23.17 -8.25
CA ASP A 179 6.26 -24.13 -7.64
C ASP A 179 4.89 -23.48 -7.43
N LEU A 180 4.89 -22.14 -7.26
CA LEU A 180 3.69 -21.33 -7.08
C LEU A 180 3.78 -20.05 -7.91
N ILE A 181 2.72 -19.75 -8.65
CA ILE A 181 2.56 -18.46 -9.36
C ILE A 181 1.36 -17.76 -8.79
N VAL A 182 1.53 -16.49 -8.42
CA VAL A 182 0.46 -15.63 -7.93
C VAL A 182 0.42 -14.35 -8.75
N SER A 183 -0.79 -13.84 -9.01
CA SER A 183 -0.99 -12.59 -9.71
C SER A 183 -2.31 -11.94 -9.28
N ASN A 184 -2.31 -10.64 -9.10
CA ASN A 184 -3.50 -9.82 -8.96
C ASN A 184 -3.43 -8.67 -9.98
N PRO A 185 -3.62 -8.96 -11.28
CA PRO A 185 -3.49 -7.97 -12.33
C PRO A 185 -4.61 -6.92 -12.26
N PRO A 186 -4.40 -5.71 -12.82
CA PRO A 186 -5.45 -4.72 -12.91
C PRO A 186 -6.62 -5.24 -13.77
N TYR A 187 -7.85 -5.03 -13.29
CA TYR A 187 -9.06 -5.33 -14.06
C TYR A 187 -9.27 -4.22 -15.10
N VAL A 188 -8.75 -4.42 -16.30
CA VAL A 188 -8.91 -3.46 -17.41
C VAL A 188 -10.12 -3.86 -18.22
N THR A 189 -11.11 -2.98 -18.31
CA THR A 189 -12.27 -3.18 -19.20
C THR A 189 -11.84 -3.02 -20.67
N GLU A 190 -12.58 -3.62 -21.62
CA GLU A 190 -12.27 -3.51 -23.05
C GLU A 190 -12.28 -2.07 -23.57
N SER A 191 -13.04 -1.18 -22.93
CA SER A 191 -13.06 0.25 -23.24
C SER A 191 -11.78 0.99 -22.83
N GLU A 192 -11.09 0.53 -21.79
CA GLU A 192 -9.84 1.13 -21.31
C GLU A 192 -8.60 0.65 -22.07
N LYS A 193 -8.72 -0.45 -22.84
CA LYS A 193 -7.66 -0.95 -23.72
C LYS A 193 -7.45 -0.11 -24.98
N ARG A 194 -8.33 0.88 -25.24
CA ARG A 194 -8.31 1.71 -26.46
C ARG A 194 -7.79 3.13 -26.24
N GLN A 195 -7.30 3.45 -25.06
CA GLN A 195 -6.62 4.70 -24.71
C GLN A 195 -5.11 4.43 -24.51
#